data_3477b6bebe75bc2af621a44173b1a48b
#
_entry.id   3477b6bebe75bc2af621a44173b1a48b
#
_cell.length_a   1.000
_cell.length_b   1.000
_cell.length_c   1.000
_cell.angle_alpha   90.00
_cell.angle_beta   90.00
_cell.angle_gamma   90.00
#
_symmetry.space_group_name_H-M   'P 1'
#
loop_
_entity.id
_entity.type
_entity.pdbx_description
1 polymer ?
#
loop_
_entity_poly.entity_id
_entity_poly.type
_entity_poly.pdbx_seq_one_letter_code
_entity_poly.pdbx_strand_id
1 'polypeptide(L)'
;TDVIKNFENNLTEHAGFLVLKGNFFSSAIMKTSVISDEFKKRYLSNPKNPNLFICKAVVFEGPEDYHKRINSKKLNVNENSILVIRGCGPIGYPGSAEVVNMQPPDRLLKKGINALPTLGDGRQSGTSESPSILHVSPESAAGGDLGIIKTGDKIKIDLNKRRVDVLISNSEFKKRRSKRKIKPLNNQTPWQELSRLIVGQLEDGACIKTRSMYTNIVEKKGTPRHSHWLGEKYWYII
;
A
#
# COMPACT_ATOMS: atom_id res chain seq x y z
N THR A 1 25.76 10.08 18.24
CA THR A 1 26.49 8.90 17.73
C THR A 1 26.71 9.05 16.23
N ASP A 2 27.87 8.60 15.70
CA ASP A 2 28.19 8.78 14.29
C ASP A 2 27.44 7.83 13.37
N VAL A 3 26.90 6.75 13.91
CA VAL A 3 26.19 5.69 13.16
C VAL A 3 24.68 5.95 13.10
N ILE A 4 24.07 6.29 14.23
CA ILE A 4 22.64 6.60 14.30
C ILE A 4 22.48 8.10 14.49
N LYS A 5 21.96 8.75 13.47
CA LYS A 5 21.73 10.21 13.50
C LYS A 5 20.33 10.51 14.04
N ASN A 6 20.21 11.67 14.71
CA ASN A 6 18.90 12.22 15.08
C ASN A 6 18.26 12.94 13.88
N PHE A 7 17.03 13.39 14.06
CA PHE A 7 16.27 14.07 13.01
C PHE A 7 16.92 15.39 12.55
N GLU A 8 17.59 16.10 13.45
CA GLU A 8 18.23 17.38 13.18
C GLU A 8 19.56 17.24 12.41
N ASN A 9 20.20 16.07 12.52
CA ASN A 9 21.49 15.76 11.88
C ASN A 9 21.35 14.51 11.00
N ASN A 10 20.31 14.44 10.18
CA ASN A 10 20.06 13.31 9.29
C ASN A 10 21.16 13.19 8.20
N LEU A 11 21.33 11.98 7.66
CA LEU A 11 22.29 11.72 6.58
C LEU A 11 21.79 12.20 5.22
N THR A 12 20.46 12.30 5.05
CA THR A 12 19.81 12.76 3.82
C THR A 12 18.51 13.46 4.17
N GLU A 13 18.24 14.60 3.54
CA GLU A 13 17.00 15.35 3.76
C GLU A 13 15.75 14.65 3.21
N HIS A 14 15.91 13.80 2.18
CA HIS A 14 14.82 13.07 1.53
C HIS A 14 15.13 11.57 1.54
N ALA A 15 14.74 10.89 2.60
CA ALA A 15 15.09 9.50 2.89
C ALA A 15 14.44 8.45 1.98
N GLY A 16 13.82 8.84 0.86
CA GLY A 16 13.37 7.90 -0.15
C GLY A 16 11.98 7.31 0.05
N PHE A 17 11.14 7.92 0.89
CA PHE A 17 9.73 7.59 1.02
C PHE A 17 8.85 8.83 0.85
N LEU A 18 7.74 8.67 0.11
CA LEU A 18 6.67 9.66 0.02
C LEU A 18 5.38 9.08 0.59
N VAL A 19 4.72 9.85 1.45
CA VAL A 19 3.33 9.58 1.82
C VAL A 19 2.45 10.25 0.76
N LEU A 20 1.57 9.46 0.16
CA LEU A 20 0.66 9.89 -0.90
C LEU A 20 -0.78 9.88 -0.38
N LYS A 21 -1.60 10.78 -0.94
CA LYS A 21 -3.05 10.82 -0.74
C LYS A 21 -3.76 10.78 -2.10
N GLY A 22 -5.04 10.45 -2.13
CA GLY A 22 -5.79 10.40 -3.37
C GLY A 22 -7.28 10.58 -3.19
N ASN A 23 -8.02 10.64 -4.27
CA ASN A 23 -9.48 10.72 -4.21
C ASN A 23 -10.16 9.37 -3.90
N PHE A 24 -9.39 8.27 -3.83
CA PHE A 24 -9.87 6.92 -3.54
C PHE A 24 -9.11 6.23 -2.38
N PHE A 25 -8.26 6.96 -1.66
CA PHE A 25 -7.62 6.53 -0.43
C PHE A 25 -7.15 7.73 0.40
N SER A 26 -6.99 7.53 1.71
CA SER A 26 -6.50 8.56 2.64
C SER A 26 -4.98 8.58 2.74
N SER A 27 -4.34 7.42 2.63
CA SER A 27 -2.90 7.26 2.78
C SER A 27 -2.36 6.10 1.94
N ALA A 28 -1.17 6.29 1.39
CA ALA A 28 -0.34 5.26 0.80
C ALA A 28 1.13 5.67 0.91
N ILE A 29 2.05 4.74 0.72
CA ILE A 29 3.50 5.01 0.76
C ILE A 29 4.11 4.63 -0.58
N MET A 30 5.00 5.46 -1.09
CA MET A 30 5.84 5.13 -2.25
C MET A 30 7.31 5.18 -1.85
N LYS A 31 8.03 4.10 -2.14
CA LYS A 31 9.48 4.02 -1.96
C LYS A 31 10.17 4.65 -3.18
N THR A 32 10.65 5.88 -3.03
CA THR A 32 11.26 6.65 -4.13
C THR A 32 12.76 6.40 -4.31
N SER A 33 13.45 5.90 -3.28
CA SER A 33 14.88 5.54 -3.34
C SER A 33 15.22 4.43 -4.34
N VAL A 34 14.24 3.63 -4.74
CA VAL A 34 14.40 2.51 -5.69
C VAL A 34 13.95 2.84 -7.11
N ILE A 35 13.61 4.09 -7.39
CA ILE A 35 13.20 4.49 -8.73
C ILE A 35 14.44 4.47 -9.64
N SER A 36 14.48 3.51 -10.56
CA SER A 36 15.55 3.38 -11.56
C SER A 36 15.55 4.56 -12.55
N ASP A 37 16.70 4.81 -13.18
CA ASP A 37 16.80 5.85 -14.20
C ASP A 37 15.94 5.54 -15.43
N GLU A 38 15.76 4.26 -15.77
CA GLU A 38 14.84 3.83 -16.81
C GLU A 38 13.39 4.23 -16.48
N PHE A 39 12.95 3.99 -15.25
CA PHE A 39 11.61 4.39 -14.78
C PHE A 39 11.44 5.91 -14.77
N LYS A 40 12.44 6.65 -14.28
CA LYS A 40 12.46 8.12 -14.31
C LYS A 40 12.30 8.64 -15.73
N LYS A 41 13.12 8.12 -16.68
CA LYS A 41 13.08 8.52 -18.09
C LYS A 41 11.71 8.26 -18.71
N ARG A 42 11.09 7.13 -18.41
CA ARG A 42 9.80 6.72 -19.00
C ARG A 42 8.60 7.49 -18.44
N TYR A 43 8.55 7.72 -17.14
CA TYR A 43 7.35 8.22 -16.46
C TYR A 43 7.51 9.60 -15.82
N LEU A 44 8.71 10.02 -15.44
CA LEU A 44 8.91 11.18 -14.60
C LEU A 44 9.61 12.35 -15.30
N SER A 45 10.12 12.15 -16.51
CA SER A 45 10.95 13.13 -17.24
C SER A 45 10.18 13.96 -18.27
N ASN A 46 8.85 14.07 -18.15
CA ASN A 46 8.07 14.93 -19.05
C ASN A 46 8.43 16.40 -18.78
N PRO A 47 9.02 17.15 -19.75
CA PRO A 47 9.46 18.54 -19.51
C PRO A 47 8.35 19.50 -19.10
N LYS A 48 7.12 19.26 -19.57
CA LYS A 48 5.97 20.12 -19.23
C LYS A 48 5.41 19.84 -17.83
N ASN A 49 5.51 18.60 -17.39
CA ASN A 49 4.98 18.14 -16.10
C ASN A 49 5.91 17.08 -15.49
N PRO A 50 7.09 17.47 -14.97
CA PRO A 50 8.01 16.53 -14.37
C PRO A 50 7.35 15.88 -13.15
N ASN A 51 7.67 14.60 -12.91
CA ASN A 51 7.15 13.79 -11.81
C ASN A 51 5.62 13.57 -11.84
N LEU A 52 4.97 13.79 -13.00
CA LEU A 52 3.55 13.56 -13.21
C LEU A 52 3.36 12.62 -14.39
N PHE A 53 2.58 11.55 -14.20
CA PHE A 53 2.21 10.63 -15.26
C PHE A 53 0.79 10.07 -15.07
N ILE A 54 0.22 9.55 -16.16
CA ILE A 54 -1.11 8.95 -16.17
C ILE A 54 -1.00 7.57 -16.80
N CYS A 55 -1.50 6.55 -16.09
CA CYS A 55 -1.53 5.17 -16.55
C CYS A 55 -2.95 4.60 -16.52
N LYS A 56 -3.17 3.53 -17.29
CA LYS A 56 -4.41 2.74 -17.23
C LYS A 56 -4.26 1.62 -16.22
N ALA A 57 -5.21 1.50 -15.31
CA ALA A 57 -5.24 0.44 -14.32
C ALA A 57 -5.47 -0.93 -14.96
N VAL A 58 -4.75 -1.93 -14.47
CA VAL A 58 -5.02 -3.35 -14.66
C VAL A 58 -5.16 -3.97 -13.29
N VAL A 59 -6.38 -4.36 -12.91
CA VAL A 59 -6.73 -4.73 -11.53
C VAL A 59 -6.68 -6.24 -11.32
N PHE A 60 -6.09 -6.65 -10.21
CA PHE A 60 -5.98 -8.01 -9.72
C PHE A 60 -6.60 -8.16 -8.33
N GLU A 61 -7.32 -9.26 -8.13
CA GLU A 61 -8.01 -9.63 -6.89
C GLU A 61 -7.13 -10.54 -6.03
N GLY A 62 -5.99 -10.03 -5.58
CA GLY A 62 -5.01 -10.78 -4.80
C GLY A 62 -3.91 -11.44 -5.64
N PRO A 63 -2.93 -12.07 -4.97
CA PRO A 63 -1.74 -12.64 -5.60
C PRO A 63 -2.06 -13.78 -6.56
N GLU A 64 -3.00 -14.63 -6.22
CA GLU A 64 -3.38 -15.79 -7.04
C GLU A 64 -3.97 -15.35 -8.40
N ASP A 65 -4.82 -14.31 -8.37
CA ASP A 65 -5.39 -13.75 -9.59
C ASP A 65 -4.33 -13.06 -10.45
N TYR A 66 -3.37 -12.36 -9.82
CA TYR A 66 -2.23 -11.78 -10.52
C TYR A 66 -1.41 -12.86 -11.23
N HIS A 67 -0.94 -13.89 -10.52
CA HIS A 67 -0.13 -14.95 -11.10
C HIS A 67 -0.85 -15.69 -12.25
N LYS A 68 -2.14 -15.93 -12.08
CA LYS A 68 -2.95 -16.61 -13.11
C LYS A 68 -3.11 -15.78 -14.38
N ARG A 69 -3.20 -14.46 -14.28
CA ARG A 69 -3.63 -13.61 -15.39
C ARG A 69 -2.57 -12.68 -15.98
N ILE A 70 -1.46 -12.41 -15.29
CA ILE A 70 -0.50 -11.37 -15.71
C ILE A 70 0.01 -11.56 -17.15
N ASN A 71 0.21 -12.79 -17.58
CA ASN A 71 0.65 -13.13 -18.93
C ASN A 71 -0.48 -13.27 -19.95
N SER A 72 -1.74 -13.05 -19.54
CA SER A 72 -2.88 -13.12 -20.46
C SER A 72 -2.86 -11.95 -21.46
N LYS A 73 -2.88 -12.28 -22.75
CA LYS A 73 -2.98 -11.26 -23.82
C LYS A 73 -4.26 -10.43 -23.73
N LYS A 74 -5.34 -10.97 -23.14
CA LYS A 74 -6.64 -10.29 -22.97
C LYS A 74 -6.56 -9.08 -22.04
N LEU A 75 -5.58 -9.02 -21.12
CA LEU A 75 -5.39 -7.88 -20.22
C LEU A 75 -4.80 -6.65 -20.93
N ASN A 76 -4.19 -6.83 -22.09
CA ASN A 76 -3.55 -5.76 -22.88
C ASN A 76 -2.62 -4.85 -22.04
N VAL A 77 -1.86 -5.45 -21.10
CA VAL A 77 -0.85 -4.73 -20.30
C VAL A 77 0.21 -4.16 -21.23
N ASN A 78 0.55 -2.90 -21.11
CA ASN A 78 1.62 -2.23 -21.87
C ASN A 78 2.36 -1.22 -20.97
N GLU A 79 3.31 -0.48 -21.54
CA GLU A 79 4.11 0.51 -20.81
C GLU A 79 3.29 1.64 -20.18
N ASN A 80 2.08 1.89 -20.63
CA ASN A 80 1.17 2.89 -20.08
C ASN A 80 0.20 2.29 -19.05
N SER A 81 0.47 1.08 -18.57
CA SER A 81 -0.34 0.41 -17.56
C SER A 81 0.21 0.63 -16.16
N ILE A 82 -0.69 0.72 -15.17
CA ILE A 82 -0.38 0.56 -13.75
C ILE A 82 -1.03 -0.73 -13.26
N LEU A 83 -0.24 -1.60 -12.66
CA LEU A 83 -0.74 -2.84 -12.08
C LEU A 83 -1.32 -2.52 -10.70
N VAL A 84 -2.56 -2.90 -10.48
CA VAL A 84 -3.28 -2.64 -9.24
C VAL A 84 -3.65 -3.96 -8.59
N ILE A 85 -3.23 -4.18 -7.35
CA ILE A 85 -3.60 -5.35 -6.57
C ILE A 85 -4.37 -4.93 -5.32
N ARG A 86 -5.42 -5.67 -4.98
CA ARG A 86 -6.27 -5.36 -3.83
C ARG A 86 -6.69 -6.61 -3.07
N GLY A 87 -7.18 -6.41 -1.83
CA GLY A 87 -7.51 -7.47 -0.91
C GLY A 87 -6.27 -8.11 -0.26
N CYS A 88 -5.16 -7.34 -0.19
CA CYS A 88 -3.88 -7.79 0.33
C CYS A 88 -3.47 -7.05 1.61
N GLY A 89 -4.33 -6.19 2.14
CA GLY A 89 -4.11 -5.48 3.39
C GLY A 89 -4.29 -6.35 4.63
N PRO A 90 -4.15 -5.78 5.83
CA PRO A 90 -4.18 -6.52 7.09
C PRO A 90 -5.42 -7.40 7.30
N ILE A 91 -6.60 -6.91 6.88
CA ILE A 91 -7.86 -7.65 6.97
C ILE A 91 -8.01 -8.60 5.78
N GLY A 92 -7.75 -8.14 4.56
CA GLY A 92 -7.93 -8.92 3.35
C GLY A 92 -7.01 -10.14 3.28
N TYR A 93 -5.77 -9.94 3.69
CA TYR A 93 -4.74 -10.98 3.73
C TYR A 93 -4.00 -10.87 5.08
N PRO A 94 -4.38 -11.63 6.11
CA PRO A 94 -3.77 -11.53 7.43
C PRO A 94 -2.24 -11.58 7.38
N GLY A 95 -1.59 -10.58 7.99
CA GLY A 95 -0.16 -10.36 7.87
C GLY A 95 0.24 -9.40 6.75
N SER A 96 -0.71 -8.95 5.91
CA SER A 96 -0.49 -8.01 4.80
C SER A 96 0.59 -8.48 3.82
N ALA A 97 0.19 -9.22 2.79
CA ALA A 97 1.11 -9.88 1.86
C ALA A 97 2.07 -8.92 1.14
N GLU A 98 3.31 -9.35 0.93
CA GLU A 98 4.35 -8.63 0.19
C GLU A 98 4.20 -8.80 -1.32
N VAL A 99 3.11 -8.30 -1.89
CA VAL A 99 2.70 -8.58 -3.27
C VAL A 99 2.52 -7.35 -4.15
N VAL A 100 2.77 -6.14 -3.64
CA VAL A 100 2.54 -4.92 -4.42
C VAL A 100 3.62 -4.68 -5.47
N ASN A 101 4.80 -5.27 -5.33
CA ASN A 101 5.89 -5.21 -6.30
C ASN A 101 5.71 -6.17 -7.49
N MET A 102 4.57 -6.12 -8.12
CA MET A 102 4.23 -6.96 -9.28
C MET A 102 5.16 -6.72 -10.46
N GLN A 103 5.64 -7.80 -11.06
CA GLN A 103 6.45 -7.73 -12.28
C GLN A 103 5.59 -7.55 -13.53
N PRO A 104 6.12 -6.89 -14.57
CA PRO A 104 5.50 -6.85 -15.87
C PRO A 104 5.31 -8.25 -16.48
N PRO A 105 4.37 -8.43 -17.43
CA PRO A 105 4.26 -9.70 -18.16
C PRO A 105 5.52 -10.02 -18.97
N ASP A 106 5.82 -11.29 -19.16
CA ASP A 106 7.03 -11.79 -19.83
C ASP A 106 7.32 -11.11 -21.17
N ARG A 107 6.28 -10.78 -21.93
CA ARG A 107 6.43 -10.09 -23.23
C ARG A 107 6.99 -8.66 -23.12
N LEU A 108 6.79 -7.99 -21.96
CA LEU A 108 7.38 -6.67 -21.69
C LEU A 108 8.80 -6.83 -21.13
N LEU A 109 9.02 -7.81 -20.25
CA LEU A 109 10.37 -8.15 -19.76
C LEU A 109 11.31 -8.46 -20.92
N LYS A 110 10.87 -9.28 -21.91
CA LYS A 110 11.64 -9.58 -23.13
C LYS A 110 11.95 -8.34 -23.99
N LYS A 111 11.21 -7.24 -23.82
CA LYS A 111 11.47 -5.94 -24.47
C LYS A 111 12.32 -4.99 -23.62
N GLY A 112 12.86 -5.45 -22.49
CA GLY A 112 13.63 -4.64 -21.56
C GLY A 112 12.80 -3.72 -20.67
N ILE A 113 11.47 -3.93 -20.58
CA ILE A 113 10.62 -3.18 -19.65
C ILE A 113 10.54 -3.95 -18.34
N ASN A 114 11.46 -3.64 -17.42
CA ASN A 114 11.66 -4.40 -16.20
C ASN A 114 10.74 -3.95 -15.06
N ALA A 115 10.17 -2.74 -15.11
CA ALA A 115 9.26 -2.23 -14.11
C ALA A 115 8.11 -1.46 -14.74
N LEU A 116 6.90 -1.69 -14.21
CA LEU A 116 5.71 -0.87 -14.42
C LEU A 116 5.34 -0.21 -13.08
N PRO A 117 4.61 0.91 -13.10
CA PRO A 117 3.99 1.41 -11.88
C PRO A 117 3.07 0.36 -11.27
N THR A 118 3.14 0.21 -9.95
CA THR A 118 2.27 -0.71 -9.21
C THR A 118 1.61 -0.01 -8.04
N LEU A 119 0.43 -0.45 -7.65
CA LEU A 119 -0.37 0.12 -6.57
C LEU A 119 -1.16 -0.97 -5.86
N GLY A 120 -1.22 -0.93 -4.53
CA GLY A 120 -2.01 -1.90 -3.78
C GLY A 120 -2.11 -1.64 -2.28
N ASP A 121 -3.05 -2.36 -1.68
CA ASP A 121 -3.30 -2.32 -0.23
C ASP A 121 -2.44 -3.30 0.57
N GLY A 122 -1.62 -4.10 -0.11
CA GLY A 122 -0.59 -4.93 0.51
C GLY A 122 0.70 -4.15 0.78
N ARG A 123 1.74 -4.88 1.15
CA ARG A 123 3.09 -4.35 1.37
C ARG A 123 4.08 -4.86 0.32
N GLN A 124 5.30 -4.41 0.43
CA GLN A 124 6.42 -4.76 -0.43
C GLN A 124 7.59 -5.17 0.44
N SER A 125 8.39 -6.13 -0.01
CA SER A 125 9.65 -6.47 0.63
C SER A 125 10.60 -5.28 0.72
N GLY A 126 11.33 -5.14 1.82
CA GLY A 126 12.33 -4.11 2.00
C GLY A 126 13.46 -4.14 0.97
N THR A 127 13.74 -5.32 0.41
CA THR A 127 14.75 -5.54 -0.64
C THR A 127 14.23 -5.34 -2.07
N SER A 128 12.93 -5.09 -2.26
CA SER A 128 12.36 -4.87 -3.58
C SER A 128 12.82 -3.54 -4.18
N GLU A 129 13.25 -3.56 -5.43
CA GLU A 129 13.64 -2.39 -6.22
C GLU A 129 12.47 -1.76 -6.98
N SER A 130 11.25 -2.24 -6.77
CA SER A 130 10.06 -1.72 -7.45
C SER A 130 9.60 -0.39 -6.84
N PRO A 131 9.33 0.65 -7.64
CA PRO A 131 8.76 1.91 -7.19
C PRO A 131 7.24 1.79 -6.97
N SER A 132 6.85 0.85 -6.12
CA SER A 132 5.44 0.56 -5.83
C SER A 132 4.81 1.60 -4.94
N ILE A 133 3.53 1.88 -5.18
CA ILE A 133 2.64 2.59 -4.26
C ILE A 133 1.93 1.53 -3.42
N LEU A 134 2.29 1.44 -2.15
CA LEU A 134 1.90 0.37 -1.23
C LEU A 134 1.18 0.90 -0.01
N HIS A 135 0.63 0.01 0.80
CA HIS A 135 -0.08 0.36 2.02
C HIS A 135 -1.28 1.29 1.77
N VAL A 136 -1.98 1.13 0.64
CA VAL A 136 -3.19 1.92 0.37
C VAL A 136 -4.21 1.68 1.48
N SER A 137 -4.59 2.75 2.16
CA SER A 137 -5.47 2.73 3.34
C SER A 137 -6.61 3.76 3.19
N PRO A 138 -7.83 3.43 3.60
CA PRO A 138 -8.30 2.13 4.05
C PRO A 138 -8.19 1.05 2.97
N GLU A 139 -7.82 -0.18 3.37
CA GLU A 139 -7.72 -1.30 2.43
C GLU A 139 -9.07 -1.68 1.80
N SER A 140 -9.06 -2.32 0.65
CA SER A 140 -10.28 -2.69 -0.07
C SER A 140 -11.17 -3.66 0.72
N ALA A 141 -10.58 -4.58 1.49
CA ALA A 141 -11.31 -5.53 2.33
C ALA A 141 -12.00 -4.87 3.52
N ALA A 142 -11.47 -3.75 4.02
CA ALA A 142 -12.13 -2.92 5.04
C ALA A 142 -13.15 -1.93 4.43
N GLY A 143 -13.39 -2.00 3.13
CA GLY A 143 -14.28 -1.08 2.46
C GLY A 143 -13.60 0.17 1.90
N GLY A 144 -12.29 0.20 1.76
CA GLY A 144 -11.56 1.27 1.09
C GLY A 144 -11.91 1.41 -0.40
N ASP A 145 -11.83 2.62 -0.92
CA ASP A 145 -12.27 2.92 -2.30
C ASP A 145 -11.29 2.39 -3.38
N LEU A 146 -10.15 1.81 -3.00
CA LEU A 146 -9.37 0.97 -3.91
C LEU A 146 -10.25 -0.16 -4.50
N GLY A 147 -11.25 -0.63 -3.73
CA GLY A 147 -12.22 -1.63 -4.14
C GLY A 147 -13.12 -1.24 -5.31
N ILE A 148 -13.24 0.06 -5.66
CA ILE A 148 -14.07 0.50 -6.79
C ILE A 148 -13.31 0.70 -8.10
N ILE A 149 -11.97 0.65 -8.06
CA ILE A 149 -11.13 0.81 -9.25
C ILE A 149 -11.36 -0.37 -10.20
N LYS A 150 -11.45 -0.07 -11.49
CA LYS A 150 -11.65 -1.08 -12.55
C LYS A 150 -10.51 -1.07 -13.54
N THR A 151 -10.25 -2.21 -14.15
CA THR A 151 -9.34 -2.30 -15.30
C THR A 151 -9.80 -1.34 -16.39
N GLY A 152 -8.87 -0.52 -16.89
CA GLY A 152 -9.13 0.52 -17.88
C GLY A 152 -9.29 1.94 -17.30
N ASP A 153 -9.48 2.09 -15.99
CA ASP A 153 -9.54 3.41 -15.35
C ASP A 153 -8.18 4.11 -15.51
N LYS A 154 -8.23 5.41 -15.76
CA LYS A 154 -7.02 6.24 -15.77
C LYS A 154 -6.68 6.68 -14.36
N ILE A 155 -5.45 6.44 -13.95
CA ILE A 155 -4.90 6.87 -12.66
C ILE A 155 -3.81 7.89 -12.95
N LYS A 156 -3.96 9.09 -12.35
CA LYS A 156 -2.99 10.18 -12.39
C LYS A 156 -2.13 10.12 -11.13
N ILE A 157 -0.84 10.06 -11.30
CA ILE A 157 0.16 10.09 -10.25
C ILE A 157 0.94 11.41 -10.38
N ASP A 158 0.94 12.22 -9.32
CA ASP A 158 1.62 13.50 -9.21
C ASP A 158 2.50 13.48 -7.95
N LEU A 159 3.77 13.19 -8.11
CA LEU A 159 4.70 13.07 -6.99
C LEU A 159 5.03 14.44 -6.37
N ASN A 160 4.96 15.53 -7.15
CA ASN A 160 5.19 16.88 -6.63
C ASN A 160 4.09 17.27 -5.65
N LYS A 161 2.84 16.92 -5.96
CA LYS A 161 1.67 17.17 -5.11
C LYS A 161 1.41 16.05 -4.11
N ARG A 162 2.19 14.96 -4.18
CA ARG A 162 2.00 13.74 -3.38
C ARG A 162 0.58 13.18 -3.50
N ARG A 163 0.06 13.13 -4.76
CA ARG A 163 -1.32 12.72 -5.04
C ARG A 163 -1.41 11.61 -6.08
N VAL A 164 -2.38 10.73 -5.84
CA VAL A 164 -2.77 9.67 -6.78
C VAL A 164 -4.29 9.69 -6.92
N ASP A 165 -4.79 10.07 -8.07
CA ASP A 165 -6.22 10.26 -8.29
C ASP A 165 -6.72 9.38 -9.45
N VAL A 166 -7.87 8.72 -9.27
CA VAL A 166 -8.58 8.08 -10.38
C VAL A 166 -9.38 9.14 -11.15
N LEU A 167 -9.24 9.12 -12.49
CA LEU A 167 -9.86 10.10 -13.37
C LEU A 167 -11.21 9.58 -13.87
N ILE A 168 -12.17 9.46 -12.98
CA ILE A 168 -13.58 9.17 -13.30
C ILE A 168 -14.48 10.32 -12.80
N SER A 169 -15.69 10.43 -13.33
CA SER A 169 -16.63 11.45 -12.87
C SER A 169 -17.10 11.21 -11.44
N ASN A 170 -17.46 12.27 -10.72
CA ASN A 170 -18.01 12.16 -9.38
C ASN A 170 -19.28 11.29 -9.32
N SER A 171 -20.10 11.34 -10.36
CA SER A 171 -21.31 10.51 -10.49
C SER A 171 -20.96 9.02 -10.60
N GLU A 172 -19.97 8.67 -11.45
CA GLU A 172 -19.50 7.28 -11.59
C GLU A 172 -18.83 6.81 -10.29
N PHE A 173 -18.05 7.67 -9.63
CA PHE A 173 -17.44 7.37 -8.34
C PHE A 173 -18.49 7.00 -7.29
N LYS A 174 -19.49 7.85 -7.10
CA LYS A 174 -20.61 7.62 -6.17
C LYS A 174 -21.39 6.35 -6.52
N LYS A 175 -21.69 6.15 -7.82
CA LYS A 175 -22.38 4.95 -8.32
C LYS A 175 -21.60 3.66 -8.02
N ARG A 176 -20.29 3.65 -8.24
CA ARG A 176 -19.45 2.49 -7.93
C ARG A 176 -19.37 2.22 -6.43
N ARG A 177 -19.25 3.28 -5.64
CA ARG A 177 -19.20 3.20 -4.17
C ARG A 177 -20.48 2.62 -3.58
N SER A 178 -21.64 3.05 -4.06
CA SER A 178 -22.96 2.53 -3.61
C SER A 178 -23.20 1.08 -4.02
N LYS A 179 -22.62 0.64 -5.15
CA LYS A 179 -22.76 -0.74 -5.64
C LYS A 179 -21.66 -1.70 -5.19
N ARG A 180 -20.67 -1.19 -4.44
CA ARG A 180 -19.57 -2.00 -3.96
C ARG A 180 -20.07 -3.08 -3.01
N LYS A 181 -19.67 -4.33 -3.29
CA LYS A 181 -19.84 -5.46 -2.38
C LYS A 181 -18.48 -5.82 -1.80
N ILE A 182 -18.37 -5.80 -0.48
CA ILE A 182 -17.19 -6.34 0.20
C ILE A 182 -17.34 -7.85 0.16
N LYS A 183 -16.33 -8.54 -0.41
CA LYS A 183 -16.34 -10.00 -0.47
C LYS A 183 -16.23 -10.56 0.95
N PRO A 184 -16.99 -11.62 1.29
CA PRO A 184 -16.77 -12.36 2.52
C PRO A 184 -15.33 -12.87 2.58
N LEU A 185 -14.70 -12.76 3.75
CA LEU A 185 -13.35 -13.24 3.97
C LEU A 185 -13.42 -14.65 4.55
N ASN A 186 -12.73 -15.59 3.89
CA ASN A 186 -12.63 -16.95 4.39
C ASN A 186 -11.45 -17.02 5.38
N ASN A 187 -11.74 -17.51 6.58
CA ASN A 187 -10.72 -17.82 7.57
C ASN A 187 -10.32 -19.28 7.44
N GLN A 188 -9.04 -19.54 7.25
CA GLN A 188 -8.49 -20.91 7.18
C GLN A 188 -8.06 -21.40 8.56
N THR A 189 -7.85 -20.48 9.51
CA THR A 189 -7.42 -20.77 10.88
C THR A 189 -8.08 -19.82 11.86
N PRO A 190 -8.23 -20.23 13.15
CA PRO A 190 -8.69 -19.31 14.21
C PRO A 190 -7.82 -18.05 14.37
N TRP A 191 -6.52 -18.15 14.09
CA TRP A 191 -5.60 -17.03 14.16
C TRP A 191 -5.88 -15.96 13.09
N GLN A 192 -6.24 -16.36 11.89
CA GLN A 192 -6.64 -15.43 10.84
C GLN A 192 -7.93 -14.69 11.22
N GLU A 193 -8.90 -15.39 11.79
CA GLU A 193 -10.13 -14.79 12.28
C GLU A 193 -9.85 -13.76 13.37
N LEU A 194 -9.07 -14.16 14.39
CA LEU A 194 -8.67 -13.28 15.48
C LEU A 194 -7.93 -12.05 14.95
N SER A 195 -6.94 -12.24 14.07
CA SER A 195 -6.18 -11.14 13.47
C SER A 195 -7.10 -10.13 12.78
N ARG A 196 -8.04 -10.60 11.96
CA ARG A 196 -8.99 -9.72 11.25
C ARG A 196 -9.89 -8.92 12.18
N LEU A 197 -10.28 -9.51 13.30
CA LEU A 197 -11.16 -8.84 14.28
C LEU A 197 -10.44 -7.68 14.99
N ILE A 198 -9.15 -7.84 15.28
CA ILE A 198 -8.43 -6.93 16.18
C ILE A 198 -7.46 -5.98 15.46
N VAL A 199 -7.04 -6.27 14.21
CA VAL A 199 -6.07 -5.44 13.49
C VAL A 199 -6.70 -4.13 13.01
N GLY A 200 -5.94 -3.03 13.14
CA GLY A 200 -6.27 -1.72 12.56
C GLY A 200 -5.84 -1.61 11.10
N GLN A 201 -6.02 -0.42 10.53
CA GLN A 201 -5.60 -0.10 9.17
C GLN A 201 -4.12 0.32 9.12
N LEU A 202 -3.54 0.26 7.91
CA LEU A 202 -2.13 0.58 7.69
C LEU A 202 -1.80 2.05 7.98
N GLU A 203 -2.74 2.97 7.77
CA GLU A 203 -2.57 4.39 8.10
C GLU A 203 -2.38 4.63 9.61
N ASP A 204 -2.92 3.72 10.44
CA ASP A 204 -2.79 3.72 11.89
C ASP A 204 -1.69 2.75 12.38
N GLY A 205 -0.83 2.28 11.45
CA GLY A 205 0.26 1.35 11.74
C GLY A 205 -0.16 -0.10 11.87
N ALA A 206 -1.37 -0.49 11.44
CA ALA A 206 -1.93 -1.84 11.60
C ALA A 206 -1.85 -2.39 13.04
N CYS A 207 -1.94 -1.48 14.01
CA CYS A 207 -1.88 -1.82 15.42
C CYS A 207 -3.12 -2.59 15.88
N ILE A 208 -2.99 -3.36 16.95
CA ILE A 208 -4.14 -4.00 17.62
C ILE A 208 -5.07 -2.91 18.15
N LYS A 209 -6.35 -2.98 17.79
CA LYS A 209 -7.37 -1.95 18.13
C LYS A 209 -7.52 -1.69 19.63
N THR A 210 -7.22 -2.69 20.47
CA THR A 210 -7.29 -2.57 21.93
C THR A 210 -6.09 -1.87 22.56
N ARG A 211 -5.05 -1.54 21.78
CA ARG A 211 -3.82 -0.90 22.29
C ARG A 211 -4.10 0.36 23.10
N SER A 212 -4.96 1.25 22.61
CA SER A 212 -5.30 2.50 23.30
C SER A 212 -5.99 2.29 24.65
N MET A 213 -6.74 1.20 24.80
CA MET A 213 -7.38 0.87 26.08
C MET A 213 -6.34 0.51 27.16
N TYR A 214 -5.32 -0.25 26.80
CA TYR A 214 -4.27 -0.64 27.74
C TYR A 214 -3.35 0.53 28.11
N THR A 215 -2.98 1.36 27.15
CA THR A 215 -2.20 2.57 27.42
C THR A 215 -2.93 3.48 28.41
N ASN A 216 -4.23 3.71 28.21
CA ASN A 216 -5.04 4.52 29.11
C ASN A 216 -5.19 3.91 30.50
N ILE A 217 -5.21 2.60 30.63
CA ILE A 217 -5.27 1.91 31.93
C ILE A 217 -3.96 2.08 32.69
N VAL A 218 -2.82 1.90 32.01
CA VAL A 218 -1.51 2.09 32.62
C VAL A 218 -1.29 3.53 33.07
N GLU A 219 -1.64 4.51 32.23
CA GLU A 219 -1.53 5.94 32.57
C GLU A 219 -2.42 6.35 33.76
N LYS A 220 -3.62 5.80 33.85
CA LYS A 220 -4.60 6.18 34.90
C LYS A 220 -4.44 5.40 36.20
N LYS A 221 -4.03 4.14 36.15
CA LYS A 221 -4.03 3.24 37.30
C LYS A 221 -2.64 2.73 37.70
N GLY A 222 -1.61 3.11 36.96
CA GLY A 222 -0.26 2.57 37.16
C GLY A 222 -0.14 1.11 36.72
N THR A 223 1.06 0.58 36.87
CA THR A 223 1.38 -0.79 36.48
C THR A 223 0.68 -1.80 37.40
N PRO A 224 0.05 -2.87 36.87
CA PRO A 224 -0.58 -3.89 37.70
C PRO A 224 0.42 -4.48 38.70
N ARG A 225 0.03 -4.53 39.97
CA ARG A 225 0.89 -4.96 41.12
C ARG A 225 1.31 -6.42 41.07
N HIS A 226 0.86 -7.22 40.12
CA HIS A 226 1.06 -8.68 40.11
C HIS A 226 1.97 -9.20 39.00
N SER A 227 2.76 -8.35 38.35
CA SER A 227 3.77 -8.86 37.44
C SER A 227 5.01 -9.25 38.27
N HIS A 228 5.10 -10.53 38.65
CA HIS A 228 6.23 -11.08 39.43
C HIS A 228 7.56 -11.09 38.67
N TRP A 229 7.60 -10.69 37.40
CA TRP A 229 8.75 -10.96 36.54
C TRP A 229 9.60 -9.74 36.16
N LEU A 230 9.08 -8.54 36.31
CA LEU A 230 9.85 -7.33 35.93
C LEU A 230 9.60 -6.24 36.97
N GLY A 231 10.65 -5.77 37.61
CA GLY A 231 10.62 -4.58 38.46
C GLY A 231 10.13 -3.37 37.63
N GLU A 232 9.56 -2.38 38.28
CA GLU A 232 8.89 -1.20 37.75
C GLU A 232 9.67 -0.44 36.64
N LYS A 233 10.96 -0.70 36.48
CA LYS A 233 11.85 -0.04 35.51
C LYS A 233 11.76 -0.53 34.06
N TYR A 234 11.08 -1.63 33.77
CA TYR A 234 11.13 -2.26 32.44
C TYR A 234 9.86 -2.16 31.60
N TRP A 235 8.81 -1.54 32.11
CA TRP A 235 7.54 -1.38 31.40
C TRP A 235 7.50 -0.21 30.40
N TYR A 236 8.57 0.57 30.32
CA TYR A 236 8.66 1.72 29.40
C TYR A 236 9.37 1.41 28.07
N ILE A 237 9.64 0.12 27.76
CA ILE A 237 10.41 -0.26 26.56
C ILE A 237 9.60 -1.25 25.68
N ILE A 238 8.31 -1.08 25.56
CA ILE A 238 7.53 -1.76 24.50
C ILE A 238 6.65 -0.73 23.80
#